data_68dcd15b279469eec8296b645414d774
#
_entry.id   68dcd15b279469eec8296b645414d774
#
_cell.length_a   1.000
_cell.length_b   1.000
_cell.length_c   1.000
_cell.angle_alpha   90.00
_cell.angle_beta   90.00
_cell.angle_gamma   90.00
#
_symmetry.space_group_name_H-M   'P 1'
#
loop_
_entity.id
_entity.type
_entity.pdbx_description
1 polymer ?
#
loop_
_entity_poly.entity_id
_entity_poly.type
_entity_poly.pdbx_seq_one_letter_code
_entity_poly.pdbx_strand_id
1 'polypeptide(L)'
;YVHLRNRKLYLTVNTLLKEEELEEKLYPYLRPYYEQGLDAVIVQDMGVLKAVRSWFPDLDIHASTQMTVTGSAGARFLESLGATRVVPARELSFAEIQKIHRTTNLEIECFVHGALCYCYSGQCLFSSLIGGRSGNRGRCAQPCRLPYEAYDKDNHRMGEPGDRYPLSPKDMCTVELLPEIVKSGIMSLKIEGRMKKPEYTAGVVSIYRKYLDLYEKKPSRFHVLPEDMKKLYELYNRDGFNKSYYTVRNGRDMMALKNEKRA
;
A
#
# COMPACT_ATOMS: atom_id res chain seq x y z
N TYR A 1 -18.18 16.41 6.01
CA TYR A 1 -18.29 15.39 7.09
C TYR A 1 -16.92 15.03 7.69
N VAL A 2 -15.88 14.79 6.88
CA VAL A 2 -14.53 14.43 7.32
C VAL A 2 -13.89 15.58 8.08
N HIS A 3 -13.90 16.78 7.53
CA HIS A 3 -13.34 17.99 8.13
C HIS A 3 -14.05 18.40 9.43
N LEU A 4 -15.36 18.17 9.56
CA LEU A 4 -16.08 18.36 10.83
C LEU A 4 -15.54 17.52 11.99
N ARG A 5 -14.75 16.49 11.70
CA ARG A 5 -14.08 15.63 12.66
C ARG A 5 -12.57 15.87 12.72
N ASN A 6 -12.13 16.99 12.17
CA ASN A 6 -10.70 17.34 12.09
C ASN A 6 -9.86 16.21 11.45
N ARG A 7 -10.34 15.71 10.31
CA ARG A 7 -9.65 14.68 9.51
C ARG A 7 -9.47 15.17 8.09
N LYS A 8 -8.42 14.70 7.43
CA LYS A 8 -8.11 14.98 6.02
C LYS A 8 -8.74 13.95 5.10
N LEU A 9 -9.08 14.38 3.90
CA LEU A 9 -9.60 13.54 2.82
C LEU A 9 -8.65 13.53 1.63
N TYR A 10 -8.19 12.36 1.22
CA TYR A 10 -7.33 12.19 0.06
C TYR A 10 -8.05 11.38 -1.02
N LEU A 11 -8.15 11.93 -2.21
CA LEU A 11 -8.81 11.27 -3.34
C LEU A 11 -7.77 10.46 -4.14
N THR A 12 -8.07 9.18 -4.37
CA THR A 12 -7.22 8.34 -5.21
C THR A 12 -7.52 8.54 -6.69
N VAL A 13 -6.60 9.17 -7.40
CA VAL A 13 -6.55 9.30 -8.86
C VAL A 13 -5.36 8.49 -9.37
N ASN A 14 -5.20 7.31 -8.82
CA ASN A 14 -4.01 6.47 -8.96
C ASN A 14 -4.18 5.35 -9.99
N THR A 15 -4.78 5.69 -11.12
CA THR A 15 -4.87 4.84 -12.32
C THR A 15 -4.21 5.54 -13.50
N LEU A 16 -3.69 4.76 -14.45
CA LEU A 16 -3.21 5.31 -15.72
C LEU A 16 -4.40 5.81 -16.53
N LEU A 17 -4.26 6.97 -17.16
CA LEU A 17 -5.28 7.56 -18.03
C LEU A 17 -4.82 7.54 -19.49
N LYS A 18 -5.78 7.49 -20.41
CA LYS A 18 -5.56 7.76 -21.83
C LYS A 18 -5.71 9.27 -22.07
N GLU A 19 -5.19 9.76 -23.20
CA GLU A 19 -5.22 11.17 -23.58
C GLU A 19 -6.62 11.78 -23.44
N GLU A 20 -7.61 11.19 -24.09
CA GLU A 20 -9.02 11.63 -24.01
C GLU A 20 -9.56 11.71 -22.57
N GLU A 21 -9.19 10.76 -21.71
CA GLU A 21 -9.61 10.75 -20.31
C GLU A 21 -8.95 11.87 -19.49
N LEU A 22 -7.68 12.14 -19.82
CA LEU A 22 -6.90 13.22 -19.19
C LEU A 22 -7.44 14.59 -19.59
N GLU A 23 -7.64 14.82 -20.89
CA GLU A 23 -8.05 16.12 -21.42
C GLU A 23 -9.52 16.46 -21.15
N GLU A 24 -10.41 15.50 -21.34
CA GLU A 24 -11.84 15.78 -21.32
C GLU A 24 -12.51 15.47 -19.96
N LYS A 25 -12.01 14.46 -19.22
CA LYS A 25 -12.74 13.91 -18.06
C LYS A 25 -12.11 14.28 -16.72
N LEU A 26 -10.79 14.43 -16.64
CA LEU A 26 -10.10 14.60 -15.37
C LEU A 26 -10.43 15.92 -14.67
N TYR A 27 -10.37 17.05 -15.39
CA TYR A 27 -10.64 18.35 -14.80
C TYR A 27 -12.09 18.48 -14.27
N PRO A 28 -13.14 18.17 -15.06
CA PRO A 28 -14.51 18.24 -14.56
C PRO A 28 -14.80 17.24 -13.43
N TYR A 29 -14.08 16.13 -13.39
CA TYR A 29 -14.16 15.18 -12.28
C TYR A 29 -13.55 15.72 -10.98
N LEU A 30 -12.37 16.36 -11.04
CA LEU A 30 -11.65 16.81 -9.85
C LEU A 30 -12.15 18.13 -9.28
N ARG A 31 -12.56 19.06 -10.15
CA ARG A 31 -12.96 20.41 -9.77
C ARG A 31 -13.99 20.48 -8.62
N PRO A 32 -15.09 19.71 -8.62
CA PRO A 32 -16.07 19.77 -7.53
C PRO A 32 -15.50 19.35 -6.17
N TYR A 33 -14.55 18.40 -6.14
CA TYR A 33 -13.91 17.98 -4.90
C TYR A 33 -12.92 19.03 -4.40
N TYR A 34 -12.14 19.63 -5.30
CA TYR A 34 -11.23 20.72 -4.98
C TYR A 34 -11.99 21.93 -4.40
N GLU A 35 -13.08 22.35 -5.02
CA GLU A 35 -13.93 23.46 -4.55
C GLU A 35 -14.58 23.17 -3.18
N GLN A 36 -14.76 21.91 -2.80
CA GLN A 36 -15.22 21.48 -1.49
C GLN A 36 -14.12 21.28 -0.46
N GLY A 37 -12.88 21.63 -0.79
CA GLY A 37 -11.74 21.57 0.15
C GLY A 37 -11.08 20.19 0.25
N LEU A 38 -10.95 19.47 -0.88
CA LEU A 38 -10.13 18.26 -0.92
C LEU A 38 -8.70 18.56 -0.47
N ASP A 39 -8.16 17.78 0.47
CA ASP A 39 -6.83 18.05 1.03
C ASP A 39 -5.69 17.57 0.11
N ALA A 40 -5.85 16.45 -0.60
CA ALA A 40 -4.83 15.94 -1.50
C ALA A 40 -5.38 14.95 -2.52
N VAL A 41 -4.62 14.72 -3.59
CA VAL A 41 -4.82 13.62 -4.54
C VAL A 41 -3.66 12.63 -4.48
N ILE A 42 -3.96 11.34 -4.61
CA ILE A 42 -2.95 10.28 -4.73
C ILE A 42 -2.86 9.88 -6.18
N VAL A 43 -1.71 10.07 -6.81
CA VAL A 43 -1.53 10.01 -8.27
C VAL A 43 -0.53 8.91 -8.65
N GLN A 44 -0.82 8.18 -9.75
CA GLN A 44 0.11 7.23 -10.39
C GLN A 44 0.64 7.77 -11.72
N ASP A 45 -0.20 8.40 -12.50
CA ASP A 45 0.08 8.84 -13.88
C ASP A 45 0.84 10.17 -13.88
N MET A 46 1.93 10.25 -14.65
CA MET A 46 2.76 11.46 -14.76
C MET A 46 2.03 12.61 -15.43
N GLY A 47 1.18 12.31 -16.44
CA GLY A 47 0.33 13.32 -17.09
C GLY A 47 -0.69 13.90 -16.12
N VAL A 48 -1.31 13.04 -15.30
CA VAL A 48 -2.22 13.46 -14.22
C VAL A 48 -1.50 14.34 -13.20
N LEU A 49 -0.28 13.97 -12.77
CA LEU A 49 0.52 14.79 -11.86
C LEU A 49 0.74 16.19 -12.42
N LYS A 50 1.19 16.28 -13.66
CA LYS A 50 1.43 17.56 -14.33
C LYS A 50 0.16 18.39 -14.48
N ALA A 51 -0.93 17.77 -14.91
CA ALA A 51 -2.23 18.43 -15.08
C ALA A 51 -2.78 18.97 -13.75
N VAL A 52 -2.79 18.16 -12.70
CA VAL A 52 -3.25 18.56 -11.36
C VAL A 52 -2.41 19.71 -10.83
N ARG A 53 -1.08 19.65 -10.94
CA ARG A 53 -0.21 20.75 -10.49
C ARG A 53 -0.48 22.06 -11.25
N SER A 54 -0.82 21.97 -12.53
CA SER A 54 -1.17 23.14 -13.36
C SER A 54 -2.54 23.73 -13.02
N TRP A 55 -3.56 22.87 -12.80
CA TRP A 55 -4.92 23.31 -12.58
C TRP A 55 -5.22 23.72 -11.15
N PHE A 56 -4.58 23.07 -10.18
CA PHE A 56 -4.81 23.21 -8.75
C PHE A 56 -3.48 23.36 -8.01
N PRO A 57 -2.82 24.54 -8.10
CA PRO A 57 -1.47 24.76 -7.61
C PRO A 57 -1.33 24.56 -6.09
N ASP A 58 -2.40 24.77 -5.33
CA ASP A 58 -2.42 24.65 -3.87
C ASP A 58 -2.79 23.24 -3.39
N LEU A 59 -3.21 22.35 -4.29
CA LEU A 59 -3.62 21.00 -3.92
C LEU A 59 -2.38 20.11 -3.69
N ASP A 60 -2.33 19.44 -2.55
CA ASP A 60 -1.28 18.48 -2.25
C ASP A 60 -1.33 17.26 -3.20
N ILE A 61 -0.17 16.85 -3.71
CA ILE A 61 -0.04 15.68 -4.58
C ILE A 61 0.80 14.63 -3.87
N HIS A 62 0.20 13.47 -3.64
CA HIS A 62 0.85 12.31 -3.09
C HIS A 62 1.19 11.31 -4.21
N ALA A 63 2.47 11.02 -4.38
CA ALA A 63 2.93 10.01 -5.34
C ALA A 63 2.54 8.61 -4.85
N SER A 64 1.71 7.92 -5.64
CA SER A 64 1.22 6.58 -5.31
C SER A 64 2.33 5.54 -5.27
N THR A 65 2.17 4.50 -4.47
CA THR A 65 3.01 3.28 -4.53
C THR A 65 3.05 2.65 -5.92
N GLN A 66 2.02 2.89 -6.73
CA GLN A 66 1.95 2.41 -8.11
C GLN A 66 2.89 3.16 -9.07
N MET A 67 3.51 4.27 -8.66
CA MET A 67 4.61 4.91 -9.39
C MET A 67 5.95 4.16 -9.23
N THR A 68 6.00 3.13 -8.43
CA THR A 68 7.16 2.25 -8.24
C THR A 68 8.42 3.00 -7.80
N VAL A 69 8.28 3.86 -6.80
CA VAL A 69 9.42 4.59 -6.26
C VAL A 69 10.24 3.66 -5.37
N THR A 70 11.40 3.23 -5.85
CA THR A 70 12.28 2.27 -5.19
C THR A 70 13.56 2.90 -4.60
N GLY A 71 13.67 4.23 -4.63
CA GLY A 71 14.85 4.88 -4.08
C GLY A 71 14.82 6.39 -4.13
N SER A 72 15.84 7.00 -3.56
CA SER A 72 15.93 8.45 -3.37
C SER A 72 15.99 9.25 -4.68
N ALA A 73 16.54 8.70 -5.76
CA ALA A 73 16.58 9.39 -7.04
C ALA A 73 15.17 9.63 -7.61
N GLY A 74 14.32 8.58 -7.61
CA GLY A 74 12.92 8.70 -8.02
C GLY A 74 12.12 9.62 -7.10
N ALA A 75 12.35 9.53 -5.78
CA ALA A 75 11.69 10.41 -4.81
C ALA A 75 12.04 11.89 -5.06
N ARG A 76 13.33 12.24 -5.25
CA ARG A 76 13.76 13.62 -5.58
C ARG A 76 13.16 14.11 -6.90
N PHE A 77 13.07 13.23 -7.90
CA PHE A 77 12.44 13.60 -9.17
C PHE A 77 10.97 13.98 -8.97
N LEU A 78 10.20 13.20 -8.21
CA LEU A 78 8.80 13.53 -7.91
C LEU A 78 8.66 14.79 -7.06
N GLU A 79 9.57 15.02 -6.12
CA GLU A 79 9.66 16.27 -5.36
C GLU A 79 9.85 17.47 -6.29
N SER A 80 10.75 17.36 -7.27
CA SER A 80 10.99 18.42 -8.25
C SER A 80 9.77 18.71 -9.17
N LEU A 81 8.86 17.75 -9.30
CA LEU A 81 7.59 17.91 -10.01
C LEU A 81 6.45 18.42 -9.11
N GLY A 82 6.74 18.70 -7.84
CA GLY A 82 5.80 19.28 -6.89
C GLY A 82 4.99 18.25 -6.11
N ALA A 83 5.37 16.98 -6.06
CA ALA A 83 4.80 16.06 -5.08
C ALA A 83 5.16 16.52 -3.67
N THR A 84 4.22 16.38 -2.71
CA THR A 84 4.43 16.71 -1.30
C THR A 84 4.61 15.47 -0.43
N ARG A 85 4.14 14.31 -0.90
CA ARG A 85 4.28 13.02 -0.23
C ARG A 85 4.61 11.92 -1.23
N VAL A 86 5.37 10.93 -0.78
CA VAL A 86 5.63 9.71 -1.54
C VAL A 86 5.15 8.49 -0.75
N VAL A 87 4.44 7.58 -1.45
CA VAL A 87 4.18 6.23 -0.98
C VAL A 87 5.14 5.30 -1.73
N PRO A 88 6.31 4.96 -1.16
CA PRO A 88 7.30 4.16 -1.87
C PRO A 88 6.77 2.75 -2.18
N ALA A 89 7.48 2.05 -3.06
CA ALA A 89 7.22 0.66 -3.33
C ALA A 89 7.30 -0.16 -2.03
N ARG A 90 6.43 -1.16 -1.88
CA ARG A 90 6.34 -1.99 -0.65
C ARG A 90 7.55 -2.87 -0.43
N GLU A 91 8.38 -3.00 -1.46
CA GLU A 91 9.56 -3.85 -1.51
C GLU A 91 10.80 -3.21 -0.87
N LEU A 92 10.67 -2.00 -0.32
CA LEU A 92 11.79 -1.30 0.33
C LEU A 92 11.97 -1.73 1.78
N SER A 93 13.25 -1.83 2.16
CA SER A 93 13.69 -1.98 3.55
C SER A 93 13.67 -0.65 4.31
N PHE A 94 13.72 -0.70 5.64
CA PHE A 94 13.86 0.50 6.47
C PHE A 94 15.06 1.36 6.09
N ALA A 95 16.20 0.76 5.74
CA ALA A 95 17.40 1.49 5.34
C ALA A 95 17.20 2.31 4.06
N GLU A 96 16.50 1.75 3.07
CA GLU A 96 16.15 2.44 1.83
C GLU A 96 15.16 3.57 2.07
N ILE A 97 14.15 3.35 2.91
CA ILE A 97 13.17 4.38 3.31
C ILE A 97 13.87 5.52 4.05
N GLN A 98 14.75 5.21 5.00
CA GLN A 98 15.56 6.24 5.70
C GLN A 98 16.42 7.06 4.73
N LYS A 99 16.94 6.43 3.67
CA LYS A 99 17.71 7.14 2.65
C LYS A 99 16.83 8.14 1.89
N ILE A 100 15.59 7.78 1.55
CA ILE A 100 14.61 8.70 0.96
C ILE A 100 14.35 9.86 1.92
N HIS A 101 14.04 9.57 3.19
CA HIS A 101 13.76 10.57 4.22
C HIS A 101 14.89 11.60 4.39
N ARG A 102 16.16 11.13 4.38
CA ARG A 102 17.33 12.02 4.55
C ARG A 102 17.66 12.88 3.34
N THR A 103 17.15 12.54 2.18
CA THR A 103 17.55 13.14 0.89
C THR A 103 16.43 13.90 0.18
N THR A 104 15.24 13.96 0.76
CA THR A 104 14.07 14.69 0.26
C THR A 104 13.35 15.37 1.43
N ASN A 105 12.52 16.38 1.12
CA ASN A 105 11.58 16.99 2.07
C ASN A 105 10.18 16.37 1.97
N LEU A 106 10.02 15.29 1.18
CA LEU A 106 8.74 14.61 1.03
C LEU A 106 8.30 13.97 2.34
N GLU A 107 7.03 14.09 2.66
CA GLU A 107 6.41 13.20 3.64
C GLU A 107 6.44 11.76 3.12
N ILE A 108 6.79 10.80 3.97
CA ILE A 108 6.80 9.38 3.60
C ILE A 108 5.60 8.68 4.19
N GLU A 109 4.81 8.04 3.32
CA GLU A 109 3.70 7.18 3.72
C GLU A 109 4.00 5.74 3.34
N CYS A 110 3.90 4.81 4.28
CA CYS A 110 4.14 3.40 4.03
C CYS A 110 2.97 2.52 4.45
N PHE A 111 2.75 1.44 3.69
CA PHE A 111 1.80 0.41 4.10
C PHE A 111 2.29 -0.31 5.36
N VAL A 112 1.38 -0.52 6.29
CA VAL A 112 1.67 -1.19 7.56
C VAL A 112 0.75 -2.37 7.86
N HIS A 113 -0.41 -2.45 7.17
CA HIS A 113 -1.36 -3.53 7.39
C HIS A 113 -2.20 -3.83 6.14
N GLY A 114 -2.56 -5.10 5.96
CA GLY A 114 -3.49 -5.58 4.94
C GLY A 114 -2.80 -6.26 3.76
N ALA A 115 -3.50 -6.33 2.63
CA ALA A 115 -3.09 -7.14 1.50
C ALA A 115 -1.75 -6.72 0.88
N LEU A 116 -0.87 -7.70 0.68
CA LEU A 116 0.38 -7.55 -0.05
C LEU A 116 0.21 -8.07 -1.48
N CYS A 117 0.80 -7.39 -2.48
CA CYS A 117 0.84 -7.86 -3.85
C CYS A 117 1.97 -8.86 -4.07
N TYR A 118 1.76 -9.83 -4.97
CA TYR A 118 2.80 -10.76 -5.41
C TYR A 118 3.86 -10.07 -6.27
N CYS A 119 3.42 -9.25 -7.20
CA CYS A 119 4.29 -8.46 -8.07
C CYS A 119 4.80 -7.20 -7.40
N TYR A 120 5.90 -6.67 -7.93
CA TYR A 120 6.36 -5.32 -7.62
C TYR A 120 5.22 -4.30 -7.70
N SER A 121 5.23 -3.35 -6.77
CA SER A 121 4.23 -2.29 -6.69
C SER A 121 4.08 -1.56 -8.02
N GLY A 122 2.85 -1.52 -8.58
CA GLY A 122 2.57 -0.83 -9.85
C GLY A 122 2.98 -1.58 -11.14
N GLN A 123 3.67 -2.71 -11.07
CA GLN A 123 4.24 -3.40 -12.24
C GLN A 123 3.50 -4.69 -12.64
N CYS A 124 2.33 -4.95 -12.07
CA CYS A 124 1.61 -6.19 -12.32
C CYS A 124 0.76 -6.13 -13.58
N LEU A 125 1.03 -7.03 -14.53
CA LEU A 125 0.22 -7.25 -15.73
C LEU A 125 -0.66 -8.50 -15.66
N PHE A 126 -0.57 -9.30 -14.60
CA PHE A 126 -1.17 -10.62 -14.52
C PHE A 126 -2.68 -10.61 -14.77
N SER A 127 -3.42 -9.72 -14.09
CA SER A 127 -4.86 -9.59 -14.26
C SER A 127 -5.26 -9.05 -15.64
N SER A 128 -4.40 -8.26 -16.28
CA SER A 128 -4.62 -7.76 -17.64
C SER A 128 -4.49 -8.86 -18.67
N LEU A 129 -3.45 -9.69 -18.56
CA LEU A 129 -3.13 -10.73 -19.54
C LEU A 129 -4.12 -11.89 -19.48
N ILE A 130 -4.52 -12.34 -18.30
CA ILE A 130 -5.43 -13.48 -18.15
C ILE A 130 -6.89 -13.10 -18.38
N GLY A 131 -7.32 -11.92 -17.90
CA GLY A 131 -8.75 -11.60 -17.86
C GLY A 131 -9.12 -10.22 -18.42
N GLY A 132 -8.22 -9.53 -19.12
CA GLY A 132 -8.48 -8.19 -19.68
C GLY A 132 -8.76 -7.11 -18.63
N ARG A 133 -8.51 -7.37 -17.34
CA ARG A 133 -8.80 -6.46 -16.21
C ARG A 133 -7.52 -5.90 -15.62
N SER A 134 -7.13 -4.70 -16.06
CA SER A 134 -5.88 -4.09 -15.61
C SER A 134 -5.92 -3.63 -14.15
N GLY A 135 -4.92 -4.08 -13.36
CA GLY A 135 -4.66 -3.56 -12.01
C GLY A 135 -4.27 -2.09 -12.00
N ASN A 136 -3.51 -1.64 -13.02
CA ASN A 136 -3.10 -0.24 -13.19
C ASN A 136 -4.25 0.68 -13.65
N ARG A 137 -5.41 0.09 -13.93
CA ARG A 137 -6.69 0.77 -14.20
C ARG A 137 -7.72 0.54 -13.10
N GLY A 138 -7.27 0.12 -11.91
CA GLY A 138 -8.13 -0.10 -10.74
C GLY A 138 -9.03 -1.35 -10.82
N ARG A 139 -8.83 -2.25 -11.82
CA ARG A 139 -9.74 -3.36 -12.13
C ARG A 139 -9.17 -4.76 -11.86
N CYS A 140 -8.14 -4.86 -11.01
CA CYS A 140 -7.48 -6.14 -10.71
C CYS A 140 -8.48 -7.19 -10.20
N ALA A 141 -8.52 -8.35 -10.88
CA ALA A 141 -9.34 -9.51 -10.50
C ALA A 141 -8.65 -10.41 -9.45
N GLN A 142 -7.43 -10.09 -9.03
CA GLN A 142 -6.62 -10.86 -8.09
C GLN A 142 -6.35 -12.32 -8.53
N PRO A 143 -5.94 -12.59 -9.78
CA PRO A 143 -5.67 -13.97 -10.23
C PRO A 143 -4.58 -14.65 -9.41
N CYS A 144 -3.62 -13.90 -8.85
CA CYS A 144 -2.61 -14.44 -7.93
C CYS A 144 -3.17 -15.10 -6.67
N ARG A 145 -4.48 -14.96 -6.41
CA ARG A 145 -5.18 -15.58 -5.26
C ARG A 145 -5.87 -16.90 -5.61
N LEU A 146 -5.80 -17.30 -6.87
CA LEU A 146 -6.31 -18.59 -7.32
C LEU A 146 -5.29 -19.70 -7.07
N PRO A 147 -5.74 -20.97 -7.01
CA PRO A 147 -4.83 -22.09 -6.90
C PRO A 147 -4.07 -22.30 -8.21
N TYR A 148 -2.76 -22.63 -8.09
CA TYR A 148 -1.88 -22.98 -9.19
C TYR A 148 -1.00 -24.16 -8.81
N GLU A 149 -0.58 -24.91 -9.78
CA GLU A 149 0.49 -25.89 -9.66
C GLU A 149 1.70 -25.40 -10.44
N ALA A 150 2.88 -25.50 -9.84
CA ALA A 150 4.13 -25.17 -10.49
C ALA A 150 4.89 -26.45 -10.85
N TYR A 151 5.45 -26.48 -12.04
CA TYR A 151 6.27 -27.57 -12.54
C TYR A 151 7.62 -27.05 -13.00
N ASP A 152 8.67 -27.85 -12.85
CA ASP A 152 9.98 -27.56 -13.41
C ASP A 152 10.03 -27.89 -14.91
N LYS A 153 11.20 -27.66 -15.53
CA LYS A 153 11.43 -27.92 -16.96
C LYS A 153 11.28 -29.40 -17.36
N ASP A 154 11.43 -30.32 -16.39
CA ASP A 154 11.33 -31.77 -16.59
C ASP A 154 9.94 -32.31 -16.19
N ASN A 155 8.97 -31.40 -16.01
CA ASN A 155 7.58 -31.68 -15.64
C ASN A 155 7.41 -32.33 -14.25
N HIS A 156 8.34 -32.09 -13.32
CA HIS A 156 8.18 -32.48 -11.94
C HIS A 156 7.45 -31.37 -11.17
N ARG A 157 6.43 -31.76 -10.40
CA ARG A 157 5.71 -30.82 -9.57
C ARG A 157 6.62 -30.20 -8.52
N MET A 158 6.66 -28.86 -8.48
CA MET A 158 7.40 -28.10 -7.50
C MET A 158 6.55 -27.81 -6.25
N GLY A 159 7.23 -27.62 -5.11
CA GLY A 159 6.58 -27.35 -3.83
C GLY A 159 6.27 -28.62 -3.05
N GLU A 160 5.64 -28.45 -1.88
CA GLU A 160 5.29 -29.56 -0.99
C GLU A 160 3.84 -30.03 -1.22
N PRO A 161 3.51 -31.27 -0.79
CA PRO A 161 2.13 -31.72 -0.79
C PRO A 161 1.21 -30.74 -0.08
N GLY A 162 0.12 -30.35 -0.73
CA GLY A 162 -0.84 -29.36 -0.22
C GLY A 162 -0.58 -27.91 -0.58
N ASP A 163 0.57 -27.55 -1.16
CA ASP A 163 0.81 -26.21 -1.69
C ASP A 163 -0.08 -25.98 -2.92
N ARG A 164 -0.99 -25.03 -2.82
CA ARG A 164 -1.97 -24.72 -3.87
C ARG A 164 -1.97 -23.24 -4.28
N TYR A 165 -1.36 -22.37 -3.50
CA TYR A 165 -1.42 -20.91 -3.71
C TYR A 165 -0.03 -20.26 -3.76
N PRO A 166 0.85 -20.69 -4.68
CA PRO A 166 2.24 -20.25 -4.73
C PRO A 166 2.41 -18.76 -5.03
N LEU A 167 1.38 -18.10 -5.56
CA LEU A 167 1.39 -16.67 -5.89
C LEU A 167 0.61 -15.81 -4.88
N SER A 168 0.15 -16.38 -3.77
CA SER A 168 -0.68 -15.66 -2.79
C SER A 168 0.13 -15.27 -1.55
N PRO A 169 0.61 -14.01 -1.42
CA PRO A 169 1.24 -13.57 -0.17
C PRO A 169 0.24 -13.55 1.00
N LYS A 170 0.73 -13.83 2.21
CA LYS A 170 0.05 -13.51 3.46
C LYS A 170 -0.19 -12.00 3.55
N ASP A 171 -1.16 -11.60 4.36
CA ASP A 171 -1.38 -10.18 4.61
C ASP A 171 -0.25 -9.60 5.47
N MET A 172 0.04 -8.32 5.28
CA MET A 172 1.02 -7.58 6.08
C MET A 172 0.43 -7.25 7.44
N CYS A 173 1.23 -7.39 8.50
CA CYS A 173 0.97 -6.83 9.81
C CYS A 173 2.29 -6.43 10.46
N THR A 174 2.49 -5.14 10.65
CA THR A 174 3.76 -4.57 11.17
C THR A 174 3.57 -3.83 12.48
N VAL A 175 2.50 -4.08 13.22
CA VAL A 175 2.21 -3.41 14.48
C VAL A 175 3.35 -3.54 15.51
N GLU A 176 4.04 -4.69 15.52
CA GLU A 176 5.21 -4.91 16.37
C GLU A 176 6.44 -4.10 15.96
N LEU A 177 6.49 -3.63 14.69
CA LEU A 177 7.59 -2.83 14.14
C LEU A 177 7.32 -1.32 14.23
N LEU A 178 6.31 -0.88 14.95
CA LEU A 178 5.99 0.55 15.08
C LEU A 178 7.17 1.40 15.58
N PRO A 179 8.01 0.95 16.54
CA PRO A 179 9.19 1.71 16.95
C PRO A 179 10.17 1.96 15.80
N GLU A 180 10.43 0.94 14.99
CA GLU A 180 11.32 1.02 13.83
C GLU A 180 10.71 1.86 12.70
N ILE A 181 9.41 1.75 12.48
CA ILE A 181 8.64 2.55 11.53
C ILE A 181 8.78 4.03 11.86
N VAL A 182 8.52 4.42 13.10
CA VAL A 182 8.65 5.82 13.55
C VAL A 182 10.10 6.32 13.40
N LYS A 183 11.09 5.52 13.80
CA LYS A 183 12.51 5.87 13.68
C LYS A 183 12.98 5.97 12.21
N SER A 184 12.27 5.37 11.28
CA SER A 184 12.63 5.40 9.85
C SER A 184 12.24 6.69 9.14
N GLY A 185 11.55 7.63 9.82
CA GLY A 185 11.06 8.86 9.21
C GLY A 185 9.75 8.68 8.43
N ILE A 186 9.04 7.57 8.64
CA ILE A 186 7.71 7.35 8.09
C ILE A 186 6.71 8.21 8.88
N MET A 187 6.07 9.16 8.17
CA MET A 187 5.14 10.14 8.76
C MET A 187 3.69 9.67 8.72
N SER A 188 3.33 8.81 7.76
CA SER A 188 1.96 8.35 7.56
C SER A 188 1.90 6.83 7.44
N LEU A 189 1.00 6.20 8.20
CA LEU A 189 0.79 4.76 8.23
C LEU A 189 -0.43 4.40 7.38
N LYS A 190 -0.22 3.65 6.30
CA LYS A 190 -1.28 3.26 5.38
C LYS A 190 -1.79 1.85 5.66
N ILE A 191 -3.09 1.75 5.87
CA ILE A 191 -3.80 0.48 6.05
C ILE A 191 -4.55 0.17 4.76
N GLU A 192 -4.28 -0.99 4.15
CA GLU A 192 -5.03 -1.46 2.99
C GLU A 192 -6.39 -2.02 3.44
N GLY A 193 -7.44 -1.28 3.14
CA GLY A 193 -8.81 -1.62 3.55
C GLY A 193 -9.79 -1.68 2.38
N ARG A 194 -9.34 -1.52 1.13
CA ARG A 194 -10.20 -1.60 -0.06
C ARG A 194 -10.93 -2.94 -0.11
N MET A 195 -12.23 -2.90 -0.33
CA MET A 195 -13.12 -4.08 -0.30
C MET A 195 -13.26 -4.75 1.07
N LYS A 196 -12.86 -4.10 2.15
CA LYS A 196 -13.05 -4.58 3.52
C LYS A 196 -14.28 -3.93 4.15
N LYS A 197 -14.86 -4.63 5.15
CA LYS A 197 -15.97 -4.08 5.94
C LYS A 197 -15.51 -2.96 6.86
N PRO A 198 -16.39 -2.03 7.26
CA PRO A 198 -16.06 -0.94 8.18
C PRO A 198 -15.43 -1.42 9.50
N GLU A 199 -15.88 -2.57 10.03
CA GLU A 199 -15.39 -3.17 11.27
C GLU A 199 -13.90 -3.53 11.18
N TYR A 200 -13.45 -4.00 10.02
CA TYR A 200 -12.03 -4.24 9.76
C TYR A 200 -11.24 -2.94 9.89
N THR A 201 -11.65 -1.90 9.19
CA THR A 201 -10.93 -0.61 9.20
C THR A 201 -10.91 -0.02 10.61
N ALA A 202 -12.05 0.01 11.29
CA ALA A 202 -12.15 0.53 12.66
C ALA A 202 -11.27 -0.27 13.63
N GLY A 203 -11.33 -1.60 13.57
CA GLY A 203 -10.57 -2.48 14.44
C GLY A 203 -9.06 -2.36 14.23
N VAL A 204 -8.60 -2.38 12.97
CA VAL A 204 -7.17 -2.25 12.67
C VAL A 204 -6.65 -0.87 13.08
N VAL A 205 -7.35 0.21 12.69
CA VAL A 205 -6.95 1.58 13.05
C VAL A 205 -6.88 1.77 14.56
N SER A 206 -7.85 1.26 15.32
CA SER A 206 -7.86 1.40 16.78
C SER A 206 -6.66 0.72 17.45
N ILE A 207 -6.27 -0.45 16.95
CA ILE A 207 -5.10 -1.18 17.50
C ILE A 207 -3.80 -0.44 17.14
N TYR A 208 -3.61 -0.02 15.89
CA TYR A 208 -2.43 0.76 15.50
C TYR A 208 -2.34 2.07 16.27
N ARG A 209 -3.46 2.80 16.46
CA ARG A 209 -3.49 4.02 17.26
C ARG A 209 -3.11 3.78 18.72
N LYS A 210 -3.67 2.71 19.34
CA LYS A 210 -3.32 2.30 20.70
C LYS A 210 -1.80 2.13 20.88
N TYR A 211 -1.14 1.44 19.94
CA TYR A 211 0.29 1.14 20.07
C TYR A 211 1.19 2.31 19.66
N LEU A 212 0.75 3.19 18.74
CA LEU A 212 1.43 4.45 18.49
C LEU A 212 1.41 5.34 19.74
N ASP A 213 0.23 5.54 20.32
CA ASP A 213 0.09 6.36 21.54
C ASP A 213 0.88 5.78 22.72
N LEU A 214 0.95 4.45 22.83
CA LEU A 214 1.78 3.78 23.83
C LEU A 214 3.27 4.05 23.60
N TYR A 215 3.72 3.92 22.35
CA TYR A 215 5.12 4.17 22.00
C TYR A 215 5.50 5.63 22.21
N GLU A 216 4.68 6.58 21.80
CA GLU A 216 4.91 8.01 22.00
C GLU A 216 5.00 8.38 23.48
N LYS A 217 4.10 7.86 24.33
CA LYS A 217 4.04 8.19 25.76
C LYS A 217 5.07 7.43 26.60
N LYS A 218 5.33 6.18 26.28
CA LYS A 218 6.16 5.26 27.08
C LYS A 218 6.94 4.29 26.19
N PRO A 219 7.96 4.74 25.45
CA PRO A 219 8.72 3.90 24.50
C PRO A 219 9.28 2.63 25.11
N SER A 220 9.77 2.70 26.36
CA SER A 220 10.36 1.56 27.07
C SER A 220 9.34 0.47 27.47
N ARG A 221 8.05 0.77 27.42
CA ARG A 221 6.96 -0.16 27.72
C ARG A 221 6.26 -0.66 26.47
N PHE A 222 6.78 -0.34 25.30
CA PHE A 222 6.18 -0.81 24.05
C PHE A 222 6.21 -2.33 23.97
N HIS A 223 5.04 -2.90 23.95
CA HIS A 223 4.81 -4.33 23.80
C HIS A 223 3.42 -4.55 23.24
N VAL A 224 3.31 -5.38 22.19
CA VAL A 224 2.02 -5.74 21.59
C VAL A 224 1.43 -6.93 22.32
N LEU A 225 0.23 -6.79 22.84
CA LEU A 225 -0.44 -7.84 23.61
C LEU A 225 -0.93 -8.96 22.68
N PRO A 226 -0.82 -10.23 23.11
CA PRO A 226 -1.31 -11.37 22.33
C PRO A 226 -2.80 -11.28 21.97
N GLU A 227 -3.61 -10.69 22.85
CA GLU A 227 -5.04 -10.51 22.59
C GLU A 227 -5.31 -9.55 21.42
N ASP A 228 -4.51 -8.50 21.28
CA ASP A 228 -4.66 -7.56 20.16
C ASP A 228 -4.14 -8.15 18.85
N MET A 229 -3.07 -8.95 18.90
CA MET A 229 -2.65 -9.76 17.75
C MET A 229 -3.73 -10.75 17.32
N LYS A 230 -4.38 -11.41 18.28
CA LYS A 230 -5.51 -12.31 18.02
C LYS A 230 -6.68 -11.56 17.36
N LYS A 231 -7.04 -10.37 17.86
CA LYS A 231 -8.09 -9.52 17.25
C LYS A 231 -7.74 -9.15 15.81
N LEU A 232 -6.50 -8.73 15.52
CA LEU A 232 -6.06 -8.45 14.14
C LEU A 232 -6.22 -9.68 13.26
N TYR A 233 -5.89 -10.86 13.78
CA TYR A 233 -6.02 -12.12 13.07
C TYR A 233 -7.49 -12.48 12.79
N GLU A 234 -8.39 -12.24 13.74
CA GLU A 234 -9.83 -12.50 13.62
C GLU A 234 -10.54 -11.52 12.69
N LEU A 235 -10.10 -10.24 12.65
CA LEU A 235 -10.68 -9.25 11.78
C LEU A 235 -10.54 -9.64 10.29
N TYR A 236 -9.35 -10.00 9.86
CA TYR A 236 -9.09 -10.58 8.54
C TYR A 236 -7.61 -10.90 8.35
N ASN A 237 -7.32 -12.06 7.79
CA ASN A 237 -6.00 -12.38 7.25
C ASN A 237 -6.09 -13.47 6.16
N ARG A 238 -5.02 -13.62 5.37
CA ARG A 238 -4.83 -14.70 4.41
C ARG A 238 -3.76 -15.64 4.95
N ASP A 239 -4.17 -16.65 5.69
CA ASP A 239 -3.30 -17.70 6.22
C ASP A 239 -2.13 -17.15 7.06
N GLY A 240 -2.43 -16.14 7.86
CA GLY A 240 -1.48 -15.47 8.74
C GLY A 240 -0.95 -14.14 8.22
N PHE A 241 0.06 -13.65 8.93
CA PHE A 241 0.70 -12.38 8.65
C PHE A 241 2.18 -12.53 8.24
N ASN A 242 2.68 -11.52 7.55
CA ASN A 242 4.10 -11.29 7.31
C ASN A 242 4.47 -9.84 7.68
N LYS A 243 5.76 -9.56 7.83
CA LYS A 243 6.30 -8.23 8.16
C LYS A 243 6.74 -7.43 6.91
N SER A 244 6.31 -7.84 5.72
CA SER A 244 6.73 -7.25 4.45
C SER A 244 8.25 -7.32 4.25
N TYR A 245 8.81 -6.39 3.49
CA TYR A 245 10.24 -6.33 3.16
C TYR A 245 11.04 -5.43 4.11
N TYR A 246 10.43 -4.93 5.17
CA TYR A 246 11.07 -3.97 6.07
C TYR A 246 12.35 -4.49 6.72
N THR A 247 12.35 -5.75 7.12
CA THR A 247 13.47 -6.37 7.85
C THR A 247 14.01 -7.63 7.19
N VAL A 248 13.27 -8.23 6.26
CA VAL A 248 13.61 -9.50 5.62
C VAL A 248 13.41 -9.41 4.12
N ARG A 249 14.12 -10.24 3.37
CA ARG A 249 13.84 -10.47 1.96
C ARG A 249 12.70 -11.46 1.81
N ASN A 250 12.00 -11.42 0.68
CA ASN A 250 10.94 -12.36 0.37
C ASN A 250 11.42 -13.81 0.39
N GLY A 251 10.52 -14.69 0.80
CA GLY A 251 10.74 -16.12 0.86
C GLY A 251 9.43 -16.87 1.03
N ARG A 252 9.52 -18.18 1.16
CA ARG A 252 8.37 -19.08 1.32
C ARG A 252 7.45 -18.66 2.48
N ASP A 253 8.01 -18.15 3.57
CA ASP A 253 7.25 -17.75 4.78
C ASP A 253 6.31 -16.57 4.56
N MET A 254 6.57 -15.77 3.52
CA MET A 254 5.66 -14.69 3.12
C MET A 254 4.40 -15.19 2.40
N MET A 255 4.37 -16.46 1.95
CA MET A 255 3.33 -16.99 1.09
C MET A 255 2.26 -17.75 1.88
N ALA A 256 1.00 -17.56 1.49
CA ALA A 256 -0.17 -18.27 2.01
C ALA A 256 -0.41 -19.56 1.20
N LEU A 257 0.54 -20.48 1.25
CA LEU A 257 0.62 -21.62 0.33
C LEU A 257 -0.57 -22.59 0.40
N LYS A 258 -1.09 -22.82 1.61
CA LYS A 258 -2.17 -23.81 1.85
C LYS A 258 -3.56 -23.17 1.89
N ASN A 259 -3.68 -21.96 2.43
CA ASN A 259 -4.91 -21.18 2.57
C ASN A 259 -6.07 -21.98 3.17
N GLU A 260 -5.84 -22.61 4.32
CA GLU A 260 -6.74 -23.56 4.98
C GLU A 260 -8.06 -22.93 5.46
N LYS A 261 -8.16 -21.60 5.52
CA LYS A 261 -9.34 -20.87 6.01
C LYS A 261 -10.42 -20.57 4.98
N ARG A 262 -10.37 -21.15 3.78
CA ARG A 262 -11.40 -21.01 2.74
C ARG A 262 -12.24 -22.28 2.56
N ALA A 263 -12.39 -23.06 3.62
CA ALA A 263 -13.41 -24.12 3.67
C ALA A 263 -14.72 -23.54 4.18
#